data_5cb4c7896ff0d3dde5b2dee443e396d3
#
_entry.id   5cb4c7896ff0d3dde5b2dee443e396d3
#
_cell.length_a   1.000
_cell.length_b   1.000
_cell.length_c   1.000
_cell.angle_alpha   90.00
_cell.angle_beta   90.00
_cell.angle_gamma   90.00
#
_symmetry.space_group_name_H-M   'P 1'
#
loop_
_entity.id
_entity.type
_entity.pdbx_description
1 polymer ?
#
loop_
_entity_poly.entity_id
_entity_poly.type
_entity_poly.pdbx_seq_one_letter_code
_entity_poly.pdbx_strand_id
1 'polypeptide(L)'
;MRPSFASWGLLALLLLQGPLLQAQPLSPALQQLLSLSSQRLQLADQVAQSKAQSGKAVQDSPREEQQLQMLAGQARSHGVGAEQVRLLFAAQIEANKLVQYRLLSRPLPDAGQAVDLERIRSRLNQLNLELLRGYAPALAELRVDDCRPRLNQALQRQVRDDRLDELHAIALSRAAGDLCHWAAL
;
A
#
# COMPACT_ATOMS: atom_id res chain seq x y z
N MET A 1 -30.65 53.61 58.40
CA MET A 1 -29.71 53.58 57.22
C MET A 1 -29.05 52.23 57.21
N ARG A 2 -29.39 51.38 56.23
CA ARG A 2 -28.82 50.02 56.07
C ARG A 2 -28.14 49.94 54.69
N PRO A 3 -26.92 49.53 54.56
CA PRO A 3 -26.34 49.30 53.24
C PRO A 3 -26.65 47.86 52.78
N SER A 4 -27.10 47.76 51.52
CA SER A 4 -27.34 46.51 50.76
C SER A 4 -26.03 45.91 50.30
N PHE A 5 -25.83 44.63 50.60
CA PHE A 5 -24.74 43.84 50.04
C PHE A 5 -25.20 43.20 48.72
N ALA A 6 -24.60 43.60 47.63
CA ALA A 6 -24.78 43.00 46.35
C ALA A 6 -23.87 41.75 46.25
N SER A 7 -24.46 40.54 46.16
CA SER A 7 -23.77 39.28 45.92
C SER A 7 -23.43 39.18 44.44
N TRP A 8 -22.15 39.18 44.09
CA TRP A 8 -21.65 38.86 42.76
C TRP A 8 -21.47 37.35 42.69
N GLY A 9 -22.33 36.68 41.92
CA GLY A 9 -22.19 35.28 41.57
C GLY A 9 -21.10 35.10 40.51
N LEU A 10 -20.01 34.48 40.89
CA LEU A 10 -18.98 33.98 39.96
C LEU A 10 -19.53 32.77 39.22
N LEU A 11 -19.89 32.93 37.93
CA LEU A 11 -20.19 31.80 37.05
C LEU A 11 -18.85 31.17 36.64
N ALA A 12 -18.52 30.04 37.24
CA ALA A 12 -17.37 29.21 36.81
C ALA A 12 -17.71 28.51 35.48
N LEU A 13 -17.16 28.99 34.37
CA LEU A 13 -17.25 28.35 33.06
C LEU A 13 -16.30 27.17 33.03
N LEU A 14 -16.79 25.97 33.32
CA LEU A 14 -16.05 24.71 33.14
C LEU A 14 -15.90 24.45 31.64
N LEU A 15 -14.76 24.81 31.09
CA LEU A 15 -14.33 24.40 29.75
C LEU A 15 -14.10 22.87 29.77
N LEU A 16 -15.02 22.12 29.21
CA LEU A 16 -14.88 20.70 28.87
C LEU A 16 -13.82 20.59 27.77
N GLN A 17 -12.56 20.47 28.17
CA GLN A 17 -11.49 20.06 27.28
C GLN A 17 -11.63 18.56 27.05
N GLY A 18 -12.40 18.18 26.05
CA GLY A 18 -12.41 16.79 25.56
C GLY A 18 -11.00 16.42 25.08
N PRO A 19 -10.56 15.15 25.25
CA PRO A 19 -9.28 14.71 24.73
C PRO A 19 -9.30 14.90 23.22
N LEU A 20 -8.45 15.79 22.71
CA LEU A 20 -8.12 15.84 21.29
C LEU A 20 -7.54 14.46 20.94
N LEU A 21 -8.31 13.63 20.23
CA LEU A 21 -7.78 12.43 19.59
C LEU A 21 -6.71 12.88 18.61
N GLN A 22 -5.48 12.98 19.08
CA GLN A 22 -4.33 13.18 18.22
C GLN A 22 -4.20 11.90 17.40
N ALA A 23 -4.50 12.02 16.10
CA ALA A 23 -4.20 10.96 15.15
C ALA A 23 -2.72 10.59 15.31
N GLN A 24 -2.44 9.39 15.79
CA GLN A 24 -1.06 8.92 15.93
C GLN A 24 -0.38 9.01 14.57
N PRO A 25 0.84 9.55 14.49
CA PRO A 25 1.55 9.62 13.22
C PRO A 25 1.67 8.21 12.65
N LEU A 26 1.34 8.06 11.36
CA LEU A 26 1.53 6.80 10.67
C LEU A 26 3.01 6.46 10.71
N SER A 27 3.26 5.21 11.01
CA SER A 27 4.60 4.69 11.12
C SER A 27 5.37 4.78 9.81
N PRO A 28 6.65 5.15 9.88
CA PRO A 28 7.50 5.26 8.70
C PRO A 28 7.63 3.98 7.90
N ALA A 29 7.63 2.81 8.55
CA ALA A 29 7.82 1.54 7.86
C ALA A 29 6.57 1.13 7.06
N LEU A 30 5.38 1.30 7.60
CA LEU A 30 4.13 1.08 6.86
C LEU A 30 4.01 2.05 5.68
N GLN A 31 4.32 3.33 5.88
CA GLN A 31 4.31 4.30 4.79
C GLN A 31 5.27 3.93 3.68
N GLN A 32 6.49 3.52 4.02
CA GLN A 32 7.48 3.08 3.04
C GLN A 32 7.00 1.84 2.27
N LEU A 33 6.41 0.85 2.95
CA LEU A 33 5.87 -0.35 2.30
C LEU A 33 4.78 0.02 1.28
N LEU A 34 3.86 0.91 1.64
CA LEU A 34 2.78 1.36 0.74
C LEU A 34 3.32 2.19 -0.42
N SER A 35 4.31 3.05 -0.19
CA SER A 35 4.96 3.82 -1.26
C SER A 35 5.66 2.90 -2.28
N LEU A 36 6.37 1.88 -1.82
CA LEU A 36 6.99 0.88 -2.71
C LEU A 36 5.93 0.07 -3.48
N SER A 37 4.82 -0.29 -2.83
CA SER A 37 3.69 -0.96 -3.48
C SER A 37 3.07 -0.07 -4.57
N SER A 38 2.89 1.22 -4.29
CA SER A 38 2.39 2.20 -5.25
C SER A 38 3.34 2.36 -6.46
N GLN A 39 4.64 2.54 -6.22
CA GLN A 39 5.64 2.60 -7.30
C GLN A 39 5.61 1.36 -8.19
N ARG A 40 5.40 0.19 -7.60
CA ARG A 40 5.30 -1.06 -8.34
C ARG A 40 4.04 -1.11 -9.20
N LEU A 41 2.92 -0.56 -8.73
CA LEU A 41 1.67 -0.46 -9.48
C LEU A 41 1.78 0.54 -10.64
N GLN A 42 2.47 1.65 -10.47
CA GLN A 42 2.69 2.62 -11.55
C GLN A 42 3.48 2.04 -12.75
N LEU A 43 4.28 0.98 -12.52
CA LEU A 43 4.92 0.26 -13.61
C LEU A 43 3.95 -0.65 -14.39
N ALA A 44 2.75 -0.94 -13.86
CA ALA A 44 1.77 -1.80 -14.52
C ALA A 44 1.29 -1.24 -15.85
N ASP A 45 1.23 0.08 -15.99
CA ASP A 45 0.86 0.76 -17.25
C ASP A 45 1.85 0.45 -18.37
N GLN A 46 3.15 0.56 -18.07
CA GLN A 46 4.19 0.25 -19.02
C GLN A 46 4.22 -1.25 -19.35
N VAL A 47 3.93 -2.13 -18.36
CA VAL A 47 3.80 -3.58 -18.61
C VAL A 47 2.61 -3.87 -19.51
N ALA A 48 1.45 -3.24 -19.28
CA ALA A 48 0.27 -3.38 -20.13
C ALA A 48 0.57 -2.96 -21.56
N GLN A 49 1.23 -1.82 -21.74
CA GLN A 49 1.62 -1.33 -23.05
C GLN A 49 2.58 -2.26 -23.78
N SER A 50 3.60 -2.78 -23.10
CA SER A 50 4.51 -3.79 -23.66
C SER A 50 3.76 -5.05 -24.09
N LYS A 51 2.75 -5.48 -23.34
CA LYS A 51 1.93 -6.64 -23.67
C LYS A 51 0.99 -6.36 -24.84
N ALA A 52 0.41 -5.16 -24.93
CA ALA A 52 -0.36 -4.75 -26.09
C ALA A 52 0.48 -4.81 -27.37
N GLN A 53 1.72 -4.31 -27.34
CA GLN A 53 2.64 -4.32 -28.47
C GLN A 53 3.12 -5.72 -28.86
N SER A 54 3.34 -6.60 -27.87
CA SER A 54 3.92 -7.93 -28.10
C SER A 54 2.91 -9.06 -28.23
N GLY A 55 1.61 -8.80 -27.98
CA GLY A 55 0.55 -9.83 -27.95
C GLY A 55 0.67 -10.84 -26.80
N LYS A 56 1.56 -10.61 -25.83
CA LYS A 56 1.76 -11.53 -24.69
C LYS A 56 0.62 -11.44 -23.69
N ALA A 57 0.20 -12.61 -23.16
CA ALA A 57 -0.83 -12.71 -22.14
C ALA A 57 -0.45 -11.94 -20.86
N VAL A 58 -1.47 -11.40 -20.17
CA VAL A 58 -1.29 -10.76 -18.85
C VAL A 58 -0.83 -11.79 -17.83
N GLN A 59 -1.49 -12.95 -17.81
CA GLN A 59 -1.15 -14.03 -16.89
C GLN A 59 0.04 -14.84 -17.42
N ASP A 60 1.01 -15.08 -16.53
CA ASP A 60 2.19 -15.90 -16.77
C ASP A 60 2.46 -16.74 -15.50
N SER A 61 1.60 -17.75 -15.29
CA SER A 61 1.60 -18.54 -14.06
C SER A 61 2.95 -19.19 -13.73
N PRO A 62 3.72 -19.74 -14.70
CA PRO A 62 5.04 -20.28 -14.37
C PRO A 62 6.01 -19.26 -13.84
N ARG A 63 6.03 -18.05 -14.43
CA ARG A 63 6.87 -16.95 -13.98
C ARG A 63 6.43 -16.37 -12.65
N GLU A 64 5.13 -16.22 -12.44
CA GLU A 64 4.54 -15.75 -11.18
C GLU A 64 4.95 -16.69 -10.04
N GLU A 65 4.80 -18.01 -10.22
CA GLU A 65 5.17 -18.99 -9.21
C GLU A 65 6.68 -19.02 -8.95
N GLN A 66 7.51 -18.97 -9.99
CA GLN A 66 8.97 -18.86 -9.84
C GLN A 66 9.37 -17.65 -9.00
N GLN A 67 8.73 -16.49 -9.24
CA GLN A 67 8.98 -15.27 -8.48
C GLN A 67 8.57 -15.41 -7.01
N LEU A 68 7.40 -16.00 -6.75
CA LEU A 68 6.92 -16.24 -5.38
C LEU A 68 7.85 -17.17 -4.61
N GLN A 69 8.30 -18.26 -5.23
CA GLN A 69 9.25 -19.21 -4.63
C GLN A 69 10.60 -18.55 -4.31
N MET A 70 11.13 -17.77 -5.24
CA MET A 70 12.40 -17.05 -5.05
C MET A 70 12.34 -16.06 -3.89
N LEU A 71 11.26 -15.28 -3.79
CA LEU A 71 11.07 -14.27 -2.73
C LEU A 71 10.79 -14.94 -1.37
N ALA A 72 9.94 -15.97 -1.34
CA ALA A 72 9.67 -16.74 -0.13
C ALA A 72 10.94 -17.46 0.41
N GLY A 73 11.82 -17.91 -0.48
CA GLY A 73 13.11 -18.47 -0.12
C GLY A 73 14.03 -17.50 0.64
N GLN A 74 13.85 -16.19 0.43
CA GLN A 74 14.62 -15.14 1.12
C GLN A 74 13.95 -14.64 2.42
N ALA A 75 12.72 -15.06 2.72
CA ALA A 75 11.91 -14.53 3.82
C ALA A 75 12.65 -14.54 5.17
N ARG A 76 13.26 -15.68 5.51
CA ARG A 76 13.95 -15.86 6.81
C ARG A 76 15.09 -14.86 7.02
N SER A 77 15.87 -14.55 5.98
CA SER A 77 16.98 -13.58 6.08
C SER A 77 16.49 -12.13 6.29
N HIS A 78 15.20 -11.89 6.07
CA HIS A 78 14.53 -10.61 6.30
C HIS A 78 13.60 -10.61 7.53
N GLY A 79 13.63 -11.66 8.36
CA GLY A 79 12.85 -11.73 9.60
C GLY A 79 11.33 -11.90 9.37
N VAL A 80 10.92 -12.50 8.24
CA VAL A 80 9.51 -12.69 7.86
C VAL A 80 9.24 -14.18 7.62
N GLY A 81 8.01 -14.62 7.82
CA GLY A 81 7.56 -15.96 7.45
C GLY A 81 7.46 -16.11 5.92
N ALA A 82 7.85 -17.29 5.40
CA ALA A 82 7.78 -17.57 3.96
C ALA A 82 6.36 -17.42 3.41
N GLU A 83 5.35 -17.85 4.17
CA GLU A 83 3.94 -17.71 3.80
C GLU A 83 3.50 -16.24 3.77
N GLN A 84 3.91 -15.44 4.73
CA GLN A 84 3.65 -14.00 4.75
C GLN A 84 4.22 -13.32 3.49
N VAL A 85 5.42 -13.70 3.07
CA VAL A 85 6.04 -13.20 1.84
C VAL A 85 5.26 -13.65 0.60
N ARG A 86 4.85 -14.92 0.53
CA ARG A 86 4.01 -15.42 -0.58
C ARG A 86 2.70 -14.63 -0.70
N LEU A 87 2.00 -14.41 0.42
CA LEU A 87 0.75 -13.65 0.45
C LEU A 87 0.92 -12.21 -0.02
N LEU A 88 1.94 -11.51 0.48
CA LEU A 88 2.24 -10.14 0.03
C LEU A 88 2.49 -10.10 -1.48
N PHE A 89 3.40 -10.93 -1.98
CA PHE A 89 3.78 -10.83 -3.39
C PHE A 89 2.73 -11.41 -4.33
N ALA A 90 1.93 -12.38 -3.92
CA ALA A 90 0.75 -12.81 -4.66
C ALA A 90 -0.25 -11.66 -4.81
N ALA A 91 -0.54 -10.93 -3.73
CA ALA A 91 -1.42 -9.76 -3.77
C ALA A 91 -0.84 -8.63 -4.66
N GLN A 92 0.48 -8.40 -4.60
CA GLN A 92 1.17 -7.44 -5.49
C GLN A 92 1.07 -7.83 -6.97
N ILE A 93 1.17 -9.12 -7.30
CA ILE A 93 1.04 -9.64 -8.67
C ILE A 93 -0.40 -9.46 -9.14
N GLU A 94 -1.40 -9.85 -8.33
CA GLU A 94 -2.81 -9.72 -8.68
C GLU A 94 -3.22 -8.26 -8.87
N ALA A 95 -2.75 -7.35 -8.02
CA ALA A 95 -3.00 -5.92 -8.16
C ALA A 95 -2.42 -5.35 -9.46
N ASN A 96 -1.22 -5.78 -9.84
CA ASN A 96 -0.57 -5.37 -11.09
C ASN A 96 -1.33 -5.93 -12.31
N LYS A 97 -1.80 -7.19 -12.26
CA LYS A 97 -2.65 -7.78 -13.30
C LYS A 97 -4.00 -7.07 -13.44
N LEU A 98 -4.60 -6.65 -12.33
CA LEU A 98 -5.85 -5.87 -12.34
C LEU A 98 -5.70 -4.59 -13.18
N VAL A 99 -4.62 -3.84 -12.97
CA VAL A 99 -4.32 -2.63 -13.77
C VAL A 99 -4.15 -3.00 -15.24
N GLN A 100 -3.34 -4.02 -15.54
CA GLN A 100 -3.11 -4.46 -16.92
C GLN A 100 -4.39 -4.88 -17.62
N TYR A 101 -5.23 -5.73 -17.01
CA TYR A 101 -6.50 -6.16 -17.60
C TYR A 101 -7.44 -4.99 -17.86
N ARG A 102 -7.52 -4.04 -16.93
CA ARG A 102 -8.36 -2.85 -17.09
C ARG A 102 -7.88 -1.96 -18.23
N LEU A 103 -6.58 -1.77 -18.35
CA LEU A 103 -6.01 -0.97 -19.45
C LEU A 103 -6.20 -1.67 -20.81
N LEU A 104 -5.95 -2.97 -20.89
CA LEU A 104 -6.05 -3.75 -22.11
C LEU A 104 -7.52 -4.06 -22.54
N SER A 105 -8.52 -3.76 -21.68
CA SER A 105 -9.94 -3.89 -22.04
C SER A 105 -10.40 -2.84 -23.10
N ARG A 106 -9.55 -1.90 -23.44
CA ARG A 106 -9.77 -0.86 -24.45
C ARG A 106 -8.49 -0.62 -25.25
N PRO A 107 -8.56 -0.07 -26.45
CA PRO A 107 -7.37 0.31 -27.20
C PRO A 107 -6.50 1.25 -26.36
N LEU A 108 -5.22 0.93 -26.26
CA LEU A 108 -4.24 1.83 -25.64
C LEU A 108 -3.76 2.83 -26.69
N PRO A 109 -3.44 4.06 -26.28
CA PRO A 109 -2.79 5.02 -27.16
C PRO A 109 -1.49 4.41 -27.70
N ASP A 110 -1.18 4.69 -28.97
CA ASP A 110 0.11 4.31 -29.54
C ASP A 110 1.21 5.12 -28.84
N ALA A 111 2.14 4.43 -28.19
CA ALA A 111 3.24 5.06 -27.48
C ALA A 111 4.36 5.57 -28.41
N GLY A 112 4.28 5.31 -29.69
CA GLY A 112 5.29 5.70 -30.67
C GLY A 112 6.67 5.07 -30.50
N GLN A 113 6.95 4.47 -29.33
CA GLN A 113 8.21 3.79 -29.01
C GLN A 113 7.96 2.43 -28.38
N ALA A 114 8.82 1.47 -28.68
CA ALA A 114 8.80 0.16 -28.03
C ALA A 114 9.13 0.32 -26.54
N VAL A 115 8.31 -0.33 -25.69
CA VAL A 115 8.53 -0.33 -24.25
C VAL A 115 9.66 -1.29 -23.90
N ASP A 116 10.71 -0.80 -23.25
CA ASP A 116 11.83 -1.62 -22.77
C ASP A 116 11.39 -2.47 -21.56
N LEU A 117 10.91 -3.67 -21.84
CA LEU A 117 10.42 -4.60 -20.84
C LEU A 117 11.53 -5.09 -19.87
N GLU A 118 12.79 -5.18 -20.33
CA GLU A 118 13.88 -5.62 -19.45
C GLU A 118 14.21 -4.55 -18.40
N ARG A 119 14.19 -3.30 -18.78
CA ARG A 119 14.33 -2.18 -17.83
C ARG A 119 13.21 -2.17 -16.78
N ILE A 120 11.96 -2.39 -17.23
CA ILE A 120 10.80 -2.46 -16.29
C ILE A 120 10.96 -3.65 -15.35
N ARG A 121 11.35 -4.82 -15.84
CA ARG A 121 11.59 -6.01 -15.03
C ARG A 121 12.70 -5.80 -14.00
N SER A 122 13.79 -5.16 -14.41
CA SER A 122 14.88 -4.80 -13.49
C SER A 122 14.38 -3.90 -12.37
N ARG A 123 13.58 -2.87 -12.69
CA ARG A 123 12.97 -2.00 -11.67
C ARG A 123 11.99 -2.73 -10.76
N LEU A 124 11.14 -3.60 -11.31
CA LEU A 124 10.24 -4.44 -10.52
C LEU A 124 11.01 -5.36 -9.56
N ASN A 125 12.09 -5.98 -10.01
CA ASN A 125 12.94 -6.82 -9.15
C ASN A 125 13.59 -6.01 -8.01
N GLN A 126 14.06 -4.81 -8.30
CA GLN A 126 14.59 -3.90 -7.27
C GLN A 126 13.52 -3.56 -6.24
N LEU A 127 12.31 -3.15 -6.67
CA LEU A 127 11.19 -2.85 -5.78
C LEU A 127 10.76 -4.06 -4.95
N ASN A 128 10.80 -5.27 -5.52
CA ASN A 128 10.51 -6.49 -4.77
C ASN A 128 11.50 -6.70 -3.61
N LEU A 129 12.79 -6.47 -3.82
CA LEU A 129 13.79 -6.58 -2.76
C LEU A 129 13.62 -5.48 -1.69
N GLU A 130 13.29 -4.27 -2.10
CA GLU A 130 13.00 -3.17 -1.18
C GLU A 130 11.74 -3.45 -0.33
N LEU A 131 10.66 -3.96 -0.95
CA LEU A 131 9.46 -4.42 -0.27
C LEU A 131 9.76 -5.53 0.76
N LEU A 132 10.54 -6.52 0.36
CA LEU A 132 10.92 -7.63 1.24
C LEU A 132 11.69 -7.14 2.47
N ARG A 133 12.63 -6.20 2.30
CA ARG A 133 13.39 -5.59 3.40
C ARG A 133 12.51 -4.77 4.35
N GLY A 134 11.53 -4.04 3.81
CA GLY A 134 10.61 -3.21 4.58
C GLY A 134 9.45 -3.97 5.23
N TYR A 135 9.27 -5.26 4.90
CA TYR A 135 8.05 -5.97 5.27
C TYR A 135 7.98 -6.33 6.77
N ALA A 136 9.07 -6.85 7.36
CA ALA A 136 9.09 -7.21 8.79
C ALA A 136 8.79 -6.01 9.71
N PRO A 137 9.45 -4.84 9.58
CA PRO A 137 9.11 -3.67 10.39
C PRO A 137 7.68 -3.18 10.17
N ALA A 138 7.16 -3.22 8.93
CA ALA A 138 5.78 -2.84 8.66
C ALA A 138 4.77 -3.79 9.32
N LEU A 139 5.02 -5.11 9.30
CA LEU A 139 4.17 -6.09 9.98
C LEU A 139 4.18 -5.89 11.50
N ALA A 140 5.35 -5.58 12.10
CA ALA A 140 5.47 -5.35 13.53
C ALA A 140 4.55 -4.21 14.00
N GLU A 141 4.39 -3.17 13.18
CA GLU A 141 3.53 -2.02 13.47
C GLU A 141 2.04 -2.29 13.26
N LEU A 142 1.70 -3.33 12.53
CA LEU A 142 0.33 -3.77 12.28
C LEU A 142 -0.17 -4.82 13.28
N ARG A 143 0.67 -5.29 14.21
CA ARG A 143 0.30 -6.21 15.29
C ARG A 143 -0.33 -5.46 16.47
N VAL A 144 -1.41 -4.74 16.20
CA VAL A 144 -2.14 -3.91 17.17
C VAL A 144 -3.64 -4.05 16.95
N ASP A 145 -4.43 -3.82 18.00
CA ASP A 145 -5.89 -4.00 17.96
C ASP A 145 -6.57 -3.06 16.93
N ASP A 146 -6.04 -1.88 16.74
CA ASP A 146 -6.54 -0.87 15.79
C ASP A 146 -5.87 -0.95 14.40
N CYS A 147 -5.34 -2.11 14.03
CA CYS A 147 -4.63 -2.32 12.75
C CYS A 147 -5.46 -1.85 11.54
N ARG A 148 -6.71 -2.27 11.42
CA ARG A 148 -7.56 -1.98 10.25
C ARG A 148 -7.79 -0.47 10.05
N PRO A 149 -8.19 0.31 11.06
CA PRO A 149 -8.27 1.76 10.92
C PRO A 149 -6.94 2.41 10.51
N ARG A 150 -5.82 1.98 11.09
CA ARG A 150 -4.48 2.49 10.75
C ARG A 150 -4.10 2.19 9.31
N LEU A 151 -4.30 0.96 8.87
CA LEU A 151 -4.02 0.55 7.48
C LEU A 151 -4.87 1.35 6.49
N ASN A 152 -6.17 1.50 6.76
CA ASN A 152 -7.06 2.27 5.91
C ASN A 152 -6.63 3.75 5.82
N GLN A 153 -6.24 4.36 6.93
CA GLN A 153 -5.72 5.73 6.95
C GLN A 153 -4.42 5.86 6.14
N ALA A 154 -3.52 4.88 6.27
CA ALA A 154 -2.26 4.83 5.53
C ALA A 154 -2.50 4.70 4.02
N LEU A 155 -3.40 3.80 3.60
CA LEU A 155 -3.78 3.63 2.20
C LEU A 155 -4.38 4.91 1.61
N GLN A 156 -5.33 5.53 2.31
CA GLN A 156 -5.93 6.79 1.87
C GLN A 156 -4.91 7.92 1.76
N ARG A 157 -3.93 7.98 2.67
CA ARG A 157 -2.83 8.94 2.59
C ARG A 157 -1.98 8.68 1.35
N GLN A 158 -1.56 7.43 1.13
CA GLN A 158 -0.74 7.06 -0.03
C GLN A 158 -1.43 7.39 -1.36
N VAL A 159 -2.75 7.13 -1.46
CA VAL A 159 -3.56 7.49 -2.64
C VAL A 159 -3.51 9.00 -2.91
N ARG A 160 -3.62 9.83 -1.86
CA ARG A 160 -3.54 11.30 -2.02
C ARG A 160 -2.14 11.79 -2.36
N ASP A 161 -1.14 11.27 -1.67
CA ASP A 161 0.26 11.72 -1.80
C ASP A 161 0.79 11.43 -3.22
N ASP A 162 0.46 10.25 -3.76
CA ASP A 162 0.85 9.84 -5.12
C ASP A 162 -0.17 10.29 -6.20
N ARG A 163 -1.30 10.92 -5.80
CA ARG A 163 -2.38 11.35 -6.70
C ARG A 163 -2.88 10.20 -7.59
N LEU A 164 -3.03 9.03 -7.00
CA LEU A 164 -3.47 7.85 -7.73
C LEU A 164 -4.89 8.05 -8.26
N ASP A 165 -5.12 7.63 -9.50
CA ASP A 165 -6.47 7.53 -10.05
C ASP A 165 -7.25 6.38 -9.39
N GLU A 166 -8.53 6.26 -9.71
CA GLU A 166 -9.42 5.26 -9.13
C GLU A 166 -8.90 3.82 -9.35
N LEU A 167 -8.39 3.53 -10.55
CA LEU A 167 -7.88 2.20 -10.88
C LEU A 167 -6.67 1.84 -10.01
N HIS A 168 -5.70 2.74 -9.90
CA HIS A 168 -4.49 2.52 -9.09
C HIS A 168 -4.79 2.54 -7.59
N ALA A 169 -5.77 3.33 -7.12
CA ALA A 169 -6.22 3.31 -5.73
C ALA A 169 -6.86 1.97 -5.35
N ILE A 170 -7.73 1.41 -6.21
CA ILE A 170 -8.30 0.07 -6.05
C ILE A 170 -7.20 -0.99 -6.06
N ALA A 171 -6.26 -0.90 -7.00
CA ALA A 171 -5.15 -1.83 -7.11
C ALA A 171 -4.22 -1.77 -5.88
N LEU A 172 -3.94 -0.59 -5.33
CA LEU A 172 -3.17 -0.44 -4.10
C LEU A 172 -3.89 -1.10 -2.90
N SER A 173 -5.20 -0.90 -2.81
CA SER A 173 -6.02 -1.57 -1.79
C SER A 173 -5.99 -3.10 -1.96
N ARG A 174 -5.99 -3.61 -3.20
CA ARG A 174 -5.84 -5.04 -3.48
C ARG A 174 -4.44 -5.57 -3.11
N ALA A 175 -3.41 -4.76 -3.29
CA ALA A 175 -2.02 -5.14 -3.01
C ALA A 175 -1.70 -5.21 -1.52
N ALA A 176 -2.36 -4.41 -0.68
CA ALA A 176 -1.97 -4.21 0.72
C ALA A 176 -3.14 -4.28 1.72
N GLY A 177 -4.39 -4.43 1.26
CA GLY A 177 -5.58 -4.37 2.13
C GLY A 177 -5.65 -5.48 3.18
N ASP A 178 -4.95 -6.59 2.99
CA ASP A 178 -4.96 -7.74 3.91
C ASP A 178 -3.73 -7.79 4.84
N LEU A 179 -2.90 -6.75 4.86
CA LEU A 179 -1.69 -6.69 5.70
C LEU A 179 -1.97 -6.95 7.18
N CYS A 180 -3.11 -6.50 7.72
CA CYS A 180 -3.51 -6.80 9.10
C CYS A 180 -3.73 -8.29 9.36
N HIS A 181 -4.31 -8.99 8.39
CA HIS A 181 -4.48 -10.44 8.48
C HIS A 181 -3.13 -11.16 8.44
N TRP A 182 -2.26 -10.77 7.52
CA TRP A 182 -0.93 -11.38 7.39
C TRP A 182 0.00 -11.05 8.57
N ALA A 183 -0.19 -9.91 9.23
CA ALA A 183 0.57 -9.57 10.43
C ALA A 183 0.25 -10.48 11.62
N ALA A 184 -0.94 -11.10 11.64
CA ALA A 184 -1.39 -12.01 12.69
C ALA A 184 -0.93 -13.48 12.50
N LEU A 185 -0.37 -13.81 11.32
CA LEU A 185 0.23 -15.11 11.03
C LEU A 185 1.63 -15.21 11.66
#